data_dc663e916c77c0d51dfc5657a04aeb79
#
_entry.id   dc663e916c77c0d51dfc5657a04aeb79
#
_cell.length_a   1.000
_cell.length_b   1.000
_cell.length_c   1.000
_cell.angle_alpha   90.00
_cell.angle_beta   90.00
_cell.angle_gamma   90.00
#
_symmetry.space_group_name_H-M   'P 1'
#
loop_
_entity.id
_entity.type
_entity.pdbx_description
1 polymer ?
#
loop_
_entity_poly.entity_id
_entity_poly.type
_entity_poly.pdbx_seq_one_letter_code
_entity_poly.pdbx_strand_id
1 'polypeptide(L)'
;MLSLNRAQTAVLAMDCQSGIVSQYVKPPDEFLGRASTVLGACRAANLQVIHVRVGFRPGLPEIGERNKMFAAVKTSPLYQKLFDGPAGDVHPALGPEPGDIVVTKHRVSAFAGTDLEMILRAKDIRTLVLFGIATSGVVLSTLLEACDADYDPVIIADCCADMNAELHNALITHLFHRRAAVVNAVDVVAALA
;
A
#
# COMPACT_ATOMS: atom_id res chain seq x y z
N MET A 1 3.16 2.09 23.51
CA MET A 1 2.76 0.78 22.94
C MET A 1 1.66 1.05 21.94
N LEU A 2 1.72 0.49 20.74
CA LEU A 2 0.67 0.63 19.73
C LEU A 2 -0.64 0.01 20.26
N SER A 3 -1.77 0.70 20.09
CA SER A 3 -3.10 0.21 20.41
C SER A 3 -4.01 0.37 19.20
N LEU A 4 -4.65 -0.70 18.77
CA LEU A 4 -5.52 -0.71 17.58
C LEU A 4 -6.93 -1.13 17.98
N ASN A 5 -7.93 -0.30 17.65
CA ASN A 5 -9.32 -0.70 17.74
C ASN A 5 -9.64 -1.62 16.55
N ARG A 6 -9.73 -2.93 16.79
CA ARG A 6 -9.91 -3.94 15.73
C ARG A 6 -11.12 -3.69 14.84
N ALA A 7 -12.23 -3.19 15.40
CA ALA A 7 -13.47 -2.94 14.66
C ALA A 7 -13.38 -1.70 13.73
N GLN A 8 -12.44 -0.79 14.01
CA GLN A 8 -12.30 0.49 13.30
C GLN A 8 -10.95 0.63 12.62
N THR A 9 -10.21 -0.47 12.46
CA THR A 9 -8.88 -0.49 11.82
C THR A 9 -8.92 -1.32 10.54
N ALA A 10 -8.37 -0.77 9.47
CA ALA A 10 -8.07 -1.50 8.25
C ALA A 10 -6.57 -1.49 7.96
N VAL A 11 -6.06 -2.58 7.37
CA VAL A 11 -4.70 -2.64 6.84
C VAL A 11 -4.72 -2.53 5.32
N LEU A 12 -3.90 -1.64 4.77
CA LEU A 12 -3.73 -1.41 3.33
C LEU A 12 -2.36 -1.92 2.87
N ALA A 13 -2.35 -3.01 2.10
CA ALA A 13 -1.18 -3.52 1.40
C ALA A 13 -1.15 -2.89 0.00
N MET A 14 -0.26 -1.92 -0.22
CA MET A 14 -0.32 -1.05 -1.38
C MET A 14 0.77 -1.37 -2.41
N ASP A 15 0.35 -1.61 -3.66
CA ASP A 15 1.19 -1.87 -4.82
C ASP A 15 2.19 -3.04 -4.63
N CYS A 16 1.83 -4.02 -3.79
CA CYS A 16 2.60 -5.25 -3.59
C CYS A 16 2.39 -6.24 -4.75
N GLN A 17 2.39 -5.76 -5.98
CA GLN A 17 2.24 -6.53 -7.20
C GLN A 17 3.56 -7.22 -7.58
N SER A 18 3.50 -8.40 -8.20
CA SER A 18 4.70 -9.19 -8.55
C SER A 18 5.73 -8.40 -9.35
N GLY A 19 5.28 -7.63 -10.34
CA GLY A 19 6.16 -6.78 -11.15
C GLY A 19 6.83 -5.67 -10.35
N ILE A 20 6.09 -5.02 -9.45
CA ILE A 20 6.61 -3.94 -8.60
C ILE A 20 7.58 -4.50 -7.56
N VAL A 21 7.20 -5.57 -6.86
CA VAL A 21 8.08 -6.23 -5.87
C VAL A 21 9.42 -6.60 -6.52
N SER A 22 9.41 -7.25 -7.69
CA SER A 22 10.62 -7.68 -8.37
C SER A 22 11.55 -6.53 -8.77
N GLN A 23 11.00 -5.35 -9.02
CA GLN A 23 11.78 -4.17 -9.41
C GLN A 23 12.33 -3.39 -8.22
N TYR A 24 11.54 -3.24 -7.16
CA TYR A 24 11.84 -2.34 -6.04
C TYR A 24 12.51 -3.02 -4.85
N VAL A 25 12.34 -4.34 -4.67
CA VAL A 25 12.80 -5.07 -3.49
C VAL A 25 13.78 -6.16 -3.87
N LYS A 26 15.02 -6.04 -3.40
CA LYS A 26 16.09 -7.01 -3.71
C LYS A 26 17.01 -7.23 -2.49
N PRO A 27 17.02 -8.44 -1.90
CA PRO A 27 16.15 -9.60 -2.16
C PRO A 27 14.72 -9.38 -1.60
N PRO A 28 13.68 -10.03 -2.16
CA PRO A 28 12.29 -9.79 -1.74
C PRO A 28 11.86 -10.57 -0.48
N ASP A 29 12.55 -11.65 -0.14
CA ASP A 29 12.07 -12.65 0.83
C ASP A 29 11.78 -12.07 2.23
N GLU A 30 12.66 -11.22 2.74
CA GLU A 30 12.46 -10.60 4.04
C GLU A 30 11.26 -9.65 4.07
N PHE A 31 11.11 -8.82 3.04
CA PHE A 31 9.97 -7.93 2.87
C PHE A 31 8.68 -8.73 2.80
N LEU A 32 8.62 -9.72 1.92
CA LEU A 32 7.45 -10.58 1.74
C LEU A 32 7.11 -11.36 3.01
N GLY A 33 8.11 -11.87 3.72
CA GLY A 33 7.93 -12.58 4.97
C GLY A 33 7.32 -11.71 6.07
N ARG A 34 7.82 -10.47 6.26
CA ARG A 34 7.26 -9.51 7.21
C ARG A 34 5.84 -9.12 6.83
N ALA A 35 5.61 -8.73 5.59
CA ALA A 35 4.29 -8.32 5.10
C ALA A 35 3.26 -9.46 5.23
N SER A 36 3.63 -10.69 4.88
CA SER A 36 2.76 -11.87 5.05
C SER A 36 2.41 -12.13 6.51
N THR A 37 3.39 -11.99 7.42
CA THR A 37 3.16 -12.14 8.87
C THR A 37 2.16 -11.10 9.38
N VAL A 38 2.31 -9.83 8.97
CA VAL A 38 1.37 -8.76 9.33
C VAL A 38 -0.04 -9.05 8.81
N LEU A 39 -0.18 -9.41 7.52
CA LEU A 39 -1.50 -9.73 6.94
C LEU A 39 -2.17 -10.91 7.65
N GLY A 40 -1.40 -11.97 7.95
CA GLY A 40 -1.88 -13.11 8.72
C GLY A 40 -2.39 -12.71 10.12
N ALA A 41 -1.64 -11.88 10.85
CA ALA A 41 -2.06 -11.37 12.16
C ALA A 41 -3.32 -10.49 12.07
N CYS A 42 -3.41 -9.62 11.05
CA CYS A 42 -4.58 -8.79 10.81
C CYS A 42 -5.83 -9.63 10.52
N ARG A 43 -5.72 -10.64 9.67
CA ARG A 43 -6.82 -11.57 9.37
C ARG A 43 -7.25 -12.36 10.61
N ALA A 44 -6.31 -12.89 11.37
CA ALA A 44 -6.59 -13.61 12.63
C ALA A 44 -7.30 -12.74 13.66
N ALA A 45 -6.99 -11.44 13.68
CA ALA A 45 -7.64 -10.46 14.55
C ALA A 45 -8.93 -9.85 13.96
N ASN A 46 -9.39 -10.33 12.81
CA ASN A 46 -10.57 -9.85 12.05
C ASN A 46 -10.50 -8.38 11.64
N LEU A 47 -9.31 -7.83 11.40
CA LEU A 47 -9.18 -6.54 10.75
C LEU A 47 -9.55 -6.65 9.27
N GLN A 48 -10.09 -5.56 8.72
CA GLN A 48 -10.29 -5.50 7.27
C GLN A 48 -8.94 -5.39 6.56
N VAL A 49 -8.62 -6.38 5.74
CA VAL A 49 -7.48 -6.34 4.82
C VAL A 49 -7.93 -5.78 3.48
N ILE A 50 -7.18 -4.79 2.97
CA ILE A 50 -7.42 -4.16 1.68
C ILE A 50 -6.12 -4.20 0.87
N HIS A 51 -6.15 -4.89 -0.26
CA HIS A 51 -5.08 -4.85 -1.24
C HIS A 51 -5.34 -3.72 -2.22
N VAL A 52 -4.42 -2.77 -2.31
CA VAL A 52 -4.48 -1.71 -3.30
C VAL A 52 -3.49 -2.04 -4.40
N ARG A 53 -3.95 -2.09 -5.64
CA ARG A 53 -3.08 -2.33 -6.80
C ARG A 53 -3.25 -1.26 -7.86
N VAL A 54 -2.19 -0.98 -8.60
CA VAL A 54 -2.23 -0.17 -9.81
C VAL A 54 -2.67 -1.05 -10.99
N GLY A 55 -3.57 -0.54 -11.80
CA GLY A 55 -4.00 -1.21 -13.03
C GLY A 55 -4.58 -0.20 -14.02
N PHE A 56 -4.63 -0.57 -15.30
CA PHE A 56 -5.13 0.28 -16.36
C PHE A 56 -5.99 -0.52 -17.32
N ARG A 57 -6.94 0.15 -17.96
CA ARG A 57 -7.74 -0.46 -19.03
C ARG A 57 -6.92 -0.60 -20.32
N PRO A 58 -7.29 -1.53 -21.20
CA PRO A 58 -6.68 -1.62 -22.53
C PRO A 58 -6.70 -0.26 -23.24
N GLY A 59 -5.56 0.12 -23.85
CA GLY A 59 -5.39 1.42 -24.50
C GLY A 59 -5.07 2.58 -23.56
N LEU A 60 -5.01 2.35 -22.24
CA LEU A 60 -4.59 3.32 -21.22
C LEU A 60 -5.39 4.64 -21.26
N PRO A 61 -6.75 4.60 -21.32
CA PRO A 61 -7.57 5.80 -21.43
C PRO A 61 -7.45 6.71 -20.20
N GLU A 62 -7.05 6.16 -19.04
CA GLU A 62 -6.83 6.91 -17.81
C GLU A 62 -5.57 7.79 -17.84
N ILE A 63 -4.66 7.56 -18.79
CA ILE A 63 -3.36 8.24 -18.84
C ILE A 63 -3.38 9.39 -19.83
N GLY A 64 -3.36 10.62 -19.31
CA GLY A 64 -3.18 11.84 -20.07
C GLY A 64 -1.71 12.27 -20.17
N GLU A 65 -1.32 12.90 -21.26
CA GLU A 65 0.07 13.34 -21.53
C GLU A 65 0.60 14.36 -20.51
N ARG A 66 -0.28 15.11 -19.87
CA ARG A 66 0.10 16.11 -18.84
C ARG A 66 0.61 15.48 -17.55
N ASN A 67 0.27 14.23 -17.27
CA ASN A 67 0.78 13.51 -16.10
C ASN A 67 2.11 12.84 -16.45
N LYS A 68 3.22 13.52 -16.19
CA LYS A 68 4.59 13.07 -16.56
C LYS A 68 4.91 11.66 -16.07
N MET A 69 4.49 11.32 -14.83
CA MET A 69 4.77 10.01 -14.24
C MET A 69 4.06 8.89 -15.02
N PHE A 70 2.76 9.03 -15.22
CA PHE A 70 1.98 7.99 -15.91
C PHE A 70 2.15 8.04 -17.43
N ALA A 71 2.50 9.19 -18.03
CA ALA A 71 2.84 9.27 -19.45
C ALA A 71 3.99 8.33 -19.82
N ALA A 72 4.96 8.14 -18.90
CA ALA A 72 6.04 7.17 -19.07
C ALA A 72 5.51 5.72 -19.18
N VAL A 73 4.44 5.36 -18.49
CA VAL A 73 3.79 4.04 -18.63
C VAL A 73 3.23 3.89 -20.05
N LYS A 74 2.58 4.94 -20.57
CA LYS A 74 1.98 4.91 -21.91
C LYS A 74 3.00 4.74 -23.04
N THR A 75 4.21 5.28 -22.84
CA THR A 75 5.28 5.27 -23.87
C THR A 75 6.28 4.12 -23.71
N SER A 76 6.28 3.42 -22.58
CA SER A 76 7.25 2.35 -22.29
C SER A 76 6.59 0.98 -22.17
N PRO A 77 6.81 0.07 -23.14
CA PRO A 77 6.34 -1.32 -23.02
C PRO A 77 6.88 -2.03 -21.78
N LEU A 78 8.05 -1.62 -21.28
CA LEU A 78 8.62 -2.18 -20.06
C LEU A 78 7.77 -1.84 -18.84
N TYR A 79 7.34 -0.58 -18.70
CA TYR A 79 6.46 -0.17 -17.61
C TYR A 79 5.06 -0.77 -17.72
N GLN A 80 4.52 -0.92 -18.94
CA GLN A 80 3.22 -1.56 -19.14
C GLN A 80 3.22 -3.00 -18.61
N LYS A 81 4.30 -3.76 -18.86
CA LYS A 81 4.46 -5.14 -18.37
C LYS A 81 4.43 -5.28 -16.84
N LEU A 82 4.73 -4.22 -16.07
CA LEU A 82 4.65 -4.27 -14.60
C LEU A 82 3.21 -4.36 -14.10
N PHE A 83 2.25 -3.93 -14.90
CA PHE A 83 0.84 -3.80 -14.52
C PHE A 83 -0.08 -4.75 -15.30
N ASP A 84 0.49 -5.62 -16.13
CA ASP A 84 -0.26 -6.53 -17.00
C ASP A 84 -0.05 -7.99 -16.63
N GLY A 85 -1.09 -8.80 -16.82
CA GLY A 85 -1.07 -10.23 -16.54
C GLY A 85 -0.61 -10.56 -15.12
N PRO A 86 0.12 -11.67 -14.91
CA PRO A 86 0.59 -12.09 -13.58
C PRO A 86 1.53 -11.09 -12.88
N ALA A 87 2.22 -10.23 -13.63
CA ALA A 87 3.05 -9.17 -13.04
C ALA A 87 2.21 -8.08 -12.40
N GLY A 88 1.01 -7.81 -12.95
CA GLY A 88 0.05 -6.86 -12.41
C GLY A 88 -0.77 -7.37 -11.25
N ASP A 89 -0.71 -8.66 -10.93
CA ASP A 89 -1.42 -9.23 -9.80
C ASP A 89 -0.63 -9.05 -8.48
N VAL A 90 -1.36 -9.02 -7.36
CA VAL A 90 -0.75 -9.03 -6.03
C VAL A 90 0.18 -10.23 -5.92
N HIS A 91 1.38 -10.02 -5.36
CA HIS A 91 2.38 -11.09 -5.25
C HIS A 91 1.81 -12.31 -4.51
N PRO A 92 2.00 -13.55 -5.00
CA PRO A 92 1.35 -14.75 -4.43
C PRO A 92 1.59 -14.96 -2.93
N ALA A 93 2.76 -14.55 -2.41
CA ALA A 93 3.05 -14.62 -0.98
C ALA A 93 2.16 -13.69 -0.11
N LEU A 94 1.50 -12.71 -0.71
CA LEU A 94 0.63 -11.73 -0.05
C LEU A 94 -0.81 -11.80 -0.59
N GLY A 95 -1.11 -12.76 -1.44
CA GLY A 95 -2.33 -12.84 -2.22
C GLY A 95 -3.60 -12.64 -1.39
N PRO A 96 -4.63 -12.03 -2.01
CA PRO A 96 -5.91 -11.84 -1.35
C PRO A 96 -6.53 -13.16 -0.92
N GLU A 97 -7.09 -13.20 0.29
CA GLU A 97 -7.87 -14.32 0.84
C GLU A 97 -9.37 -13.98 0.86
N PRO A 98 -10.25 -14.99 1.04
CA PRO A 98 -11.68 -14.74 1.19
C PRO A 98 -11.96 -13.73 2.32
N GLY A 99 -12.66 -12.63 2.02
CA GLY A 99 -12.93 -11.53 2.95
C GLY A 99 -12.03 -10.30 2.76
N ASP A 100 -10.89 -10.44 2.08
CA ASP A 100 -10.08 -9.30 1.67
C ASP A 100 -10.75 -8.51 0.55
N ILE A 101 -10.47 -7.21 0.51
CA ILE A 101 -10.95 -6.33 -0.56
C ILE A 101 -9.77 -5.98 -1.48
N VAL A 102 -10.02 -5.95 -2.78
CA VAL A 102 -9.04 -5.49 -3.78
C VAL A 102 -9.53 -4.19 -4.40
N VAL A 103 -8.79 -3.12 -4.19
CA VAL A 103 -9.02 -1.79 -4.80
C VAL A 103 -8.04 -1.59 -5.94
N THR A 104 -8.53 -1.28 -7.13
CA THR A 104 -7.68 -0.95 -8.28
C THR A 104 -7.66 0.56 -8.50
N LYS A 105 -6.47 1.15 -8.45
CA LYS A 105 -6.25 2.57 -8.67
C LYS A 105 -5.56 2.86 -10.00
N HIS A 106 -5.74 4.09 -10.47
CA HIS A 106 -5.13 4.60 -11.71
C HIS A 106 -4.27 5.85 -11.45
N ARG A 107 -3.99 6.12 -10.18
CA ARG A 107 -3.20 7.26 -9.69
C ARG A 107 -2.26 6.81 -8.58
N VAL A 108 -1.47 7.75 -8.04
CA VAL A 108 -0.44 7.39 -7.04
C VAL A 108 -1.09 7.05 -5.70
N SER A 109 -1.94 7.93 -5.17
CA SER A 109 -2.67 7.67 -3.92
C SER A 109 -3.70 6.55 -4.08
N ALA A 110 -3.91 5.79 -3.02
CA ALA A 110 -4.94 4.75 -2.95
C ALA A 110 -6.36 5.31 -3.02
N PHE A 111 -6.57 6.55 -2.61
CA PHE A 111 -7.87 7.22 -2.63
C PHE A 111 -8.24 7.81 -3.99
N ALA A 112 -7.24 8.27 -4.75
CA ALA A 112 -7.46 9.10 -5.93
C ALA A 112 -8.23 8.37 -7.04
N GLY A 113 -9.54 8.65 -7.13
CA GLY A 113 -10.44 8.10 -8.15
C GLY A 113 -10.79 6.63 -7.94
N THR A 114 -10.73 6.14 -6.71
CA THR A 114 -11.12 4.79 -6.31
C THR A 114 -12.37 4.80 -5.43
N ASP A 115 -12.86 3.62 -5.08
CA ASP A 115 -13.94 3.40 -4.13
C ASP A 115 -13.43 3.21 -2.69
N LEU A 116 -12.13 3.37 -2.43
CA LEU A 116 -11.52 3.11 -1.13
C LEU A 116 -12.21 3.88 -0.01
N GLU A 117 -12.40 5.21 -0.15
CA GLU A 117 -13.01 6.01 0.89
C GLU A 117 -14.46 5.58 1.20
N MET A 118 -15.22 5.25 0.17
CA MET A 118 -16.58 4.73 0.33
C MET A 118 -16.59 3.43 1.14
N ILE A 119 -15.65 2.51 0.86
CA ILE A 119 -15.48 1.25 1.59
C ILE A 119 -15.13 1.50 3.05
N LEU A 120 -14.14 2.37 3.31
CA LEU A 120 -13.69 2.69 4.66
C LEU A 120 -14.80 3.31 5.51
N ARG A 121 -15.55 4.26 4.96
CA ARG A 121 -16.68 4.90 5.64
C ARG A 121 -17.84 3.93 5.90
N ALA A 122 -18.16 3.07 4.94
CA ALA A 122 -19.21 2.06 5.09
C ALA A 122 -18.92 1.05 6.22
N LYS A 123 -17.63 0.88 6.56
CA LYS A 123 -17.15 -0.01 7.64
C LYS A 123 -16.79 0.73 8.93
N ASP A 124 -17.08 2.03 9.07
CA ASP A 124 -16.67 2.91 10.18
C ASP A 124 -15.17 2.79 10.51
N ILE A 125 -14.31 2.65 9.48
CA ILE A 125 -12.86 2.61 9.67
C ILE A 125 -12.36 4.02 9.99
N ARG A 126 -11.48 4.11 10.98
CA ARG A 126 -10.85 5.36 11.46
C ARG A 126 -9.34 5.28 11.47
N THR A 127 -8.78 4.09 11.70
CA THR A 127 -7.33 3.85 11.72
C THR A 127 -6.92 3.08 10.49
N LEU A 128 -5.86 3.56 9.80
CA LEU A 128 -5.30 2.94 8.61
C LEU A 128 -3.86 2.48 8.87
N VAL A 129 -3.65 1.18 8.91
CA VAL A 129 -2.31 0.60 8.94
C VAL A 129 -1.82 0.48 7.50
N LEU A 130 -0.80 1.25 7.14
CA LEU A 130 -0.33 1.47 5.77
C LEU A 130 1.06 0.86 5.56
N PHE A 131 1.23 0.11 4.49
CA PHE A 131 2.55 -0.32 4.00
C PHE A 131 2.53 -0.57 2.49
N GLY A 132 3.68 -0.67 1.86
CA GLY A 132 3.78 -1.01 0.44
C GLY A 132 4.92 -0.34 -0.32
N ILE A 133 4.82 -0.29 -1.63
CA ILE A 133 5.85 0.10 -2.59
C ILE A 133 5.30 1.11 -3.61
N ALA A 134 5.88 2.33 -3.79
CA ALA A 134 7.09 2.84 -3.16
C ALA A 134 6.75 3.75 -1.98
N THR A 135 7.68 3.86 -1.03
CA THR A 135 7.59 4.76 0.12
C THR A 135 7.33 6.20 -0.31
N SER A 136 8.09 6.71 -1.30
CA SER A 136 7.93 8.07 -1.85
C SER A 136 6.76 8.21 -2.83
N GLY A 137 6.14 7.11 -3.20
CA GLY A 137 5.00 7.06 -4.11
C GLY A 137 3.69 6.86 -3.36
N VAL A 138 3.16 5.64 -3.45
CA VAL A 138 1.83 5.31 -2.91
C VAL A 138 1.74 5.51 -1.40
N VAL A 139 2.79 5.15 -0.64
CA VAL A 139 2.74 5.28 0.83
C VAL A 139 2.63 6.75 1.22
N LEU A 140 3.53 7.61 0.71
CA LEU A 140 3.49 9.05 0.98
C LEU A 140 2.17 9.69 0.53
N SER A 141 1.74 9.43 -0.70
CA SER A 141 0.54 10.06 -1.27
C SER A 141 -0.72 9.64 -0.51
N THR A 142 -0.83 8.36 -0.15
CA THR A 142 -1.98 7.84 0.61
C THR A 142 -1.96 8.34 2.05
N LEU A 143 -0.77 8.42 2.69
CA LEU A 143 -0.63 9.00 4.02
C LEU A 143 -1.14 10.44 4.08
N LEU A 144 -0.73 11.29 3.13
CA LEU A 144 -1.14 12.69 3.12
C LEU A 144 -2.66 12.83 2.94
N GLU A 145 -3.24 12.09 2.00
CA GLU A 145 -4.68 12.12 1.73
C GLU A 145 -5.48 11.53 2.91
N ALA A 146 -4.98 10.48 3.55
CA ALA A 146 -5.57 9.92 4.77
C ALA A 146 -5.60 10.94 5.92
N CYS A 147 -4.52 11.69 6.13
CA CYS A 147 -4.48 12.77 7.12
C CYS A 147 -5.49 13.88 6.81
N ASP A 148 -5.58 14.30 5.54
CA ASP A 148 -6.51 15.34 5.11
C ASP A 148 -7.99 14.89 5.19
N ALA A 149 -8.23 13.58 5.23
CA ALA A 149 -9.56 12.96 5.41
C ALA A 149 -9.85 12.55 6.87
N ASP A 150 -9.04 13.00 7.84
CA ASP A 150 -9.19 12.76 9.28
C ASP A 150 -9.08 11.28 9.71
N TYR A 151 -8.36 10.44 8.96
CA TYR A 151 -7.96 9.11 9.42
C TYR A 151 -6.76 9.20 10.36
N ASP A 152 -6.61 8.18 11.23
CA ASP A 152 -5.45 7.99 12.10
C ASP A 152 -4.49 6.97 11.47
N PRO A 153 -3.43 7.42 10.76
CA PRO A 153 -2.55 6.52 10.03
C PRO A 153 -1.44 5.94 10.92
N VAL A 154 -1.13 4.68 10.65
CA VAL A 154 0.01 3.94 11.18
C VAL A 154 0.83 3.41 10.02
N ILE A 155 2.13 3.71 9.96
CA ILE A 155 3.03 3.24 8.91
C ILE A 155 3.88 2.08 9.44
N ILE A 156 3.91 0.97 8.69
CA ILE A 156 4.82 -0.14 8.98
C ILE A 156 6.12 0.08 8.19
N ALA A 157 7.11 0.66 8.82
CA ALA A 157 8.33 1.12 8.17
C ALA A 157 9.09 0.00 7.45
N ASP A 158 9.27 -1.14 8.09
CA ASP A 158 10.01 -2.30 7.58
C ASP A 158 9.20 -3.17 6.58
N CYS A 159 7.94 -2.79 6.31
CA CYS A 159 7.12 -3.28 5.21
C CYS A 159 6.92 -2.23 4.11
N CYS A 160 7.68 -1.12 4.12
CA CYS A 160 7.77 -0.16 3.03
C CYS A 160 9.11 -0.32 2.31
N ALA A 161 9.11 -0.08 1.00
CA ALA A 161 10.33 -0.11 0.19
C ALA A 161 10.34 1.01 -0.85
N ASP A 162 11.53 1.41 -1.27
CA ASP A 162 11.77 2.38 -2.35
C ASP A 162 13.06 2.05 -3.07
N MET A 163 13.19 2.45 -4.34
CA MET A 163 14.44 2.29 -5.09
C MET A 163 15.54 3.23 -4.58
N ASN A 164 15.16 4.37 -4.01
CA ASN A 164 16.08 5.32 -3.40
C ASN A 164 16.06 5.15 -1.88
N ALA A 165 17.06 4.45 -1.35
CA ALA A 165 17.19 4.17 0.08
C ALA A 165 17.36 5.44 0.94
N GLU A 166 18.04 6.47 0.43
CA GLU A 166 18.22 7.73 1.14
C GLU A 166 16.88 8.47 1.27
N LEU A 167 16.11 8.55 0.19
CA LEU A 167 14.78 9.14 0.19
C LEU A 167 13.82 8.36 1.09
N HIS A 168 13.85 7.01 1.02
CA HIS A 168 13.07 6.15 1.92
C HIS A 168 13.36 6.49 3.37
N ASN A 169 14.63 6.47 3.78
CA ASN A 169 15.04 6.76 5.16
C ASN A 169 14.65 8.18 5.59
N ALA A 170 14.81 9.17 4.73
CA ALA A 170 14.44 10.55 5.02
C ALA A 170 12.91 10.68 5.26
N LEU A 171 12.09 10.03 4.45
CA LEU A 171 10.64 10.03 4.61
C LEU A 171 10.20 9.36 5.91
N ILE A 172 10.70 8.16 6.17
CA ILE A 172 10.41 7.41 7.40
C ILE A 172 10.83 8.21 8.63
N THR A 173 12.07 8.73 8.65
CA THR A 173 12.65 9.34 9.85
C THR A 173 12.16 10.76 10.12
N HIS A 174 11.95 11.57 9.06
CA HIS A 174 11.73 13.01 9.25
C HIS A 174 10.32 13.49 8.91
N LEU A 175 9.61 12.80 8.00
CA LEU A 175 8.31 13.24 7.54
C LEU A 175 7.17 12.44 8.18
N PHE A 176 7.23 11.11 8.12
CA PHE A 176 6.11 10.27 8.52
C PHE A 176 5.80 10.36 10.01
N HIS A 177 6.80 10.43 10.87
CA HIS A 177 6.61 10.63 12.32
C HIS A 177 5.87 11.92 12.71
N ARG A 178 5.75 12.85 11.79
CA ARG A 178 4.99 14.10 12.03
C ARG A 178 3.51 13.97 11.71
N ARG A 179 3.10 12.85 11.12
CA ARG A 179 1.75 12.64 10.57
C ARG A 179 1.12 11.30 10.94
N ALA A 180 1.94 10.34 11.37
CA ALA A 180 1.52 8.98 11.63
C ALA A 180 2.30 8.38 12.79
N ALA A 181 1.76 7.37 13.42
CA ALA A 181 2.58 6.44 14.19
C ALA A 181 3.44 5.61 13.21
N VAL A 182 4.75 5.61 13.40
CA VAL A 182 5.68 4.81 12.59
C VAL A 182 6.22 3.68 13.45
N VAL A 183 5.95 2.46 13.02
CA VAL A 183 6.22 1.22 13.76
C VAL A 183 6.85 0.17 12.85
N ASN A 184 7.27 -0.96 13.41
CA ASN A 184 7.71 -2.12 12.63
C ASN A 184 6.62 -3.21 12.61
N ALA A 185 6.78 -4.20 11.75
CA ALA A 185 5.86 -5.34 11.63
C ALA A 185 5.61 -6.03 12.97
N VAL A 186 6.66 -6.22 13.77
CA VAL A 186 6.58 -6.86 15.08
C VAL A 186 5.67 -6.11 16.06
N ASP A 187 5.64 -4.78 15.98
CA ASP A 187 4.81 -3.94 16.86
C ASP A 187 3.33 -4.08 16.53
N VAL A 188 2.99 -4.18 15.23
CA VAL A 188 1.61 -4.41 14.78
C VAL A 188 1.14 -5.80 15.20
N VAL A 189 1.97 -6.84 14.98
CA VAL A 189 1.65 -8.22 15.39
C VAL A 189 1.42 -8.29 16.91
N ALA A 190 2.28 -7.66 17.69
CA ALA A 190 2.15 -7.61 19.15
C ALA A 190 0.89 -6.85 19.62
N ALA A 191 0.47 -5.80 18.92
CA ALA A 191 -0.75 -5.05 19.22
C ALA A 191 -2.04 -5.82 18.90
N LEU A 192 -1.95 -6.87 18.09
CA LEU A 192 -3.08 -7.72 17.67
C LEU A 192 -3.16 -9.05 18.42
N ALA A 193 -2.10 -9.45 19.10
CA ALA A 193 -2.08 -10.63 19.96
C ALA A 193 -2.98 -10.40 21.21
#